data_0b052f0232ddce7a04bfdad1ce1b7e12
#
_entry.id   0b052f0232ddce7a04bfdad1ce1b7e12
#
_cell.length_a   1.000
_cell.length_b   1.000
_cell.length_c   1.000
_cell.angle_alpha   90.00
_cell.angle_beta   90.00
_cell.angle_gamma   90.00
#
_symmetry.space_group_name_H-M   'P 1'
#
loop_
_entity.id
_entity.type
_entity.pdbx_description
1 polymer ?
#
loop_
_entity_poly.entity_id
_entity_poly.type
_entity_poly.pdbx_seq_one_letter_code
_entity_poly.pdbx_strand_id
1 'polypeptide(L)'
;LGKKNVVNNFCISIASNEAACNSCHVGYGWKDASFDFKSEENVDCVVCHDTTGNYRKPSGLAGNVVTQDMEFPPGSGKILKAIDLSKIAQKVGKSSRDTCGACHFNGGGGDGVKHGDMDSSLAAPEKAVDVHMDASGLDFTCATCHKTSSHDVAGSRYTPTAKDAKGAHMRGASNDGNPATCVSCHGNGPHKKEAVLNRHTAKLACQTCHIPEFARGGIATKMSWDWSTAGQRDANGKHIEKKDAKGRLIYESRKGDFVLAENVKPTYVWFNGQVNYTLLTDKIDATQPVTRINTLGGSPNDGKSMIWPIKRFGGKQPYDTVNKTLITPHTAGNDDTGYWKNLEWNKAIEAGMKVSGTPYSGKFDFIKTQMDWPITHMVAPKDKALACAECHTPGGRLEGLDGIYMPGASANPLVNKLGWGLVLLTLLGVTGHGLMRVVSRGKK
;
A
#
# COMPACT_ATOMS: atom_id res chain seq x y z
N LEU A 1 5.33 -6.44 17.17
CA LEU A 1 6.02 -5.18 16.84
C LEU A 1 5.07 -4.09 16.30
N GLY A 2 4.07 -4.38 15.56
CA GLY A 2 2.99 -3.50 15.13
C GLY A 2 3.37 -2.04 14.77
N LYS A 3 2.37 -1.24 14.52
CA LYS A 3 2.53 0.19 14.16
C LYS A 3 3.20 1.05 15.24
N LYS A 4 3.26 0.58 16.48
CA LYS A 4 3.84 1.32 17.61
C LYS A 4 5.35 1.55 17.46
N ASN A 5 6.06 0.57 16.93
CA ASN A 5 7.53 0.57 16.88
C ASN A 5 8.10 0.88 15.49
N VAL A 6 7.25 0.83 14.45
CA VAL A 6 7.68 1.13 13.07
C VAL A 6 7.25 2.53 12.67
N VAL A 7 8.13 3.21 11.98
CA VAL A 7 7.82 4.52 11.39
C VAL A 7 7.00 4.33 10.12
N ASN A 8 6.20 5.32 9.78
CA ASN A 8 5.55 5.43 8.47
C ASN A 8 5.54 6.88 8.00
N ASN A 9 5.28 7.12 6.73
CA ASN A 9 5.33 8.46 6.14
C ASN A 9 3.94 9.07 5.83
N PHE A 10 2.87 8.42 6.25
CA PHE A 10 1.52 8.95 6.19
C PHE A 10 0.99 9.34 7.58
N CYS A 11 0.93 8.44 8.55
CA CYS A 11 0.56 8.73 9.94
C CYS A 11 1.81 8.79 10.81
N ILE A 12 2.56 9.90 10.75
CA ILE A 12 3.87 10.05 11.40
C ILE A 12 3.82 10.10 12.93
N SER A 13 2.63 10.15 13.52
CA SER A 13 2.41 10.39 14.96
C SER A 13 1.81 9.20 15.72
N ILE A 14 1.77 8.00 15.14
CA ILE A 14 1.06 6.86 15.77
C ILE A 14 1.63 6.56 17.17
N ALA A 15 2.95 6.51 17.32
CA ALA A 15 3.59 6.15 18.58
C ALA A 15 3.40 7.19 19.71
N SER A 16 3.01 8.41 19.36
CA SER A 16 2.74 9.49 20.32
C SER A 16 1.25 9.84 20.46
N ASN A 17 0.37 9.17 19.70
CA ASN A 17 -1.08 9.42 19.70
C ASN A 17 -1.87 8.11 19.66
N GLU A 18 -1.53 7.16 20.53
CA GLU A 18 -2.12 5.82 20.52
C GLU A 18 -3.65 5.87 20.60
N ALA A 19 -4.22 6.59 21.56
CA ALA A 19 -5.67 6.72 21.74
C ALA A 19 -6.41 7.26 20.49
N ALA A 20 -5.78 8.17 19.74
CA ALA A 20 -6.35 8.76 18.53
C ALA A 20 -6.28 7.81 17.33
N CYS A 21 -5.25 6.95 17.27
CA CYS A 21 -4.93 6.14 16.10
C CYS A 21 -5.44 4.69 16.19
N ASN A 22 -5.89 4.24 17.36
CA ASN A 22 -6.20 2.83 17.61
C ASN A 22 -7.68 2.44 17.42
N SER A 23 -8.48 3.27 16.77
CA SER A 23 -9.86 2.90 16.40
C SER A 23 -9.94 1.64 15.52
N CYS A 24 -8.92 1.40 14.70
CA CYS A 24 -8.81 0.20 13.86
C CYS A 24 -8.21 -1.02 14.59
N HIS A 25 -8.04 -0.97 15.90
CA HIS A 25 -7.57 -2.08 16.70
C HIS A 25 -8.75 -2.99 17.10
N VAL A 26 -8.55 -4.31 17.04
CA VAL A 26 -9.57 -5.31 17.41
C VAL A 26 -9.67 -5.50 18.94
N GLY A 27 -9.69 -4.41 19.68
CA GLY A 27 -9.75 -4.36 21.13
C GLY A 27 -10.25 -3.04 21.65
N TYR A 28 -10.47 -2.97 22.95
CA TYR A 28 -10.96 -1.81 23.68
C TYR A 28 -9.88 -1.20 24.58
N GLY A 29 -9.88 0.11 24.75
CA GLY A 29 -9.15 0.78 25.82
C GLY A 29 -7.65 0.98 25.60
N TRP A 30 -7.14 0.83 24.39
CA TRP A 30 -5.72 1.09 24.12
C TRP A 30 -5.42 2.59 24.10
N LYS A 31 -5.17 3.16 25.28
CA LYS A 31 -4.81 4.58 25.46
C LYS A 31 -3.32 4.83 25.22
N ASP A 32 -2.49 3.96 25.76
CA ASP A 32 -1.04 4.14 25.89
C ASP A 32 -0.31 2.80 26.08
N ALA A 33 0.93 2.86 26.49
CA ALA A 33 1.80 1.70 26.68
C ALA A 33 1.36 0.72 27.78
N SER A 34 0.43 1.11 28.65
CA SER A 34 -0.10 0.24 29.72
C SER A 34 -1.11 -0.79 29.24
N PHE A 35 -1.51 -0.73 27.96
CA PHE A 35 -2.48 -1.66 27.39
C PHE A 35 -1.97 -3.11 27.44
N ASP A 36 -2.75 -3.98 28.06
CA ASP A 36 -2.44 -5.41 28.12
C ASP A 36 -2.94 -6.16 26.87
N PHE A 37 -2.01 -6.47 25.98
CA PHE A 37 -2.26 -7.24 24.76
C PHE A 37 -2.56 -8.73 25.01
N LYS A 38 -2.43 -9.23 26.25
CA LYS A 38 -2.71 -10.63 26.60
C LYS A 38 -4.09 -10.82 27.21
N SER A 39 -4.76 -9.73 27.60
CA SER A 39 -6.09 -9.79 28.17
C SER A 39 -7.13 -10.10 27.10
N GLU A 40 -7.80 -11.24 27.21
CA GLU A 40 -8.89 -11.62 26.32
C GLU A 40 -10.13 -10.74 26.50
N GLU A 41 -10.32 -10.12 27.67
CA GLU A 41 -11.41 -9.17 27.96
C GLU A 41 -11.35 -7.92 27.09
N ASN A 42 -10.15 -7.58 26.59
CA ASN A 42 -9.96 -6.45 25.71
C ASN A 42 -10.32 -6.74 24.24
N VAL A 43 -10.65 -8.00 23.91
CA VAL A 43 -10.94 -8.39 22.52
C VAL A 43 -12.34 -7.94 22.10
N ASP A 44 -12.40 -7.24 20.97
CA ASP A 44 -13.62 -6.75 20.35
C ASP A 44 -14.10 -7.69 19.25
N CYS A 45 -14.92 -8.67 19.62
CA CYS A 45 -15.47 -9.63 18.67
C CYS A 45 -16.41 -8.96 17.65
N VAL A 46 -17.14 -7.95 18.10
CA VAL A 46 -18.23 -7.33 17.33
C VAL A 46 -17.68 -6.52 16.15
N VAL A 47 -16.48 -5.97 16.24
CA VAL A 47 -15.87 -5.21 15.14
C VAL A 47 -15.76 -6.03 13.85
N CYS A 48 -15.63 -7.37 13.97
CA CYS A 48 -15.60 -8.29 12.84
C CYS A 48 -16.95 -8.97 12.57
N HIS A 49 -17.79 -9.13 13.63
CA HIS A 49 -18.99 -9.97 13.58
C HIS A 49 -20.30 -9.21 13.54
N ASP A 50 -20.30 -7.87 13.56
CA ASP A 50 -21.51 -7.06 13.40
C ASP A 50 -22.14 -7.29 12.03
N THR A 51 -23.46 -7.59 12.00
CA THR A 51 -24.27 -7.68 10.79
C THR A 51 -25.30 -6.55 10.67
N THR A 52 -25.31 -5.63 11.63
CA THR A 52 -26.27 -4.51 11.64
C THR A 52 -25.78 -3.30 10.86
N GLY A 53 -24.46 -3.19 10.63
CA GLY A 53 -23.81 -2.01 10.06
C GLY A 53 -23.81 -0.79 11.00
N ASN A 54 -24.22 -0.95 12.26
CA ASN A 54 -24.27 0.15 13.23
C ASN A 54 -23.05 0.20 14.16
N TYR A 55 -22.24 -0.86 14.19
CA TYR A 55 -21.05 -0.89 15.02
C TYR A 55 -19.98 0.05 14.49
N ARG A 56 -19.48 0.93 15.35
CA ARG A 56 -18.43 1.88 14.97
C ARG A 56 -17.57 2.27 16.19
N LYS A 57 -16.31 2.45 15.93
CA LYS A 57 -15.30 2.89 16.90
C LYS A 57 -14.77 4.26 16.47
N PRO A 58 -15.21 5.36 17.08
CA PRO A 58 -14.73 6.69 16.74
C PRO A 58 -13.24 6.86 17.02
N SER A 59 -12.54 7.59 16.17
CA SER A 59 -11.14 7.96 16.41
C SER A 59 -11.04 8.83 17.67
N GLY A 60 -9.99 8.63 18.47
CA GLY A 60 -9.75 9.40 19.67
C GLY A 60 -10.26 8.76 20.97
N LEU A 61 -11.03 7.68 20.88
CA LEU A 61 -11.60 6.99 22.04
C LEU A 61 -10.84 5.70 22.40
N ALA A 62 -9.59 5.57 21.99
CA ALA A 62 -8.74 4.42 22.30
C ALA A 62 -9.36 3.07 21.90
N GLY A 63 -10.14 3.03 20.81
CA GLY A 63 -10.86 1.84 20.37
C GLY A 63 -12.16 1.54 21.13
N ASN A 64 -12.59 2.41 22.04
CA ASN A 64 -13.90 2.25 22.68
C ASN A 64 -15.03 2.74 21.78
N VAL A 65 -16.21 2.19 22.02
CA VAL A 65 -17.47 2.61 21.42
C VAL A 65 -18.16 3.65 22.30
N VAL A 66 -19.17 4.34 21.74
CA VAL A 66 -19.98 5.30 22.48
C VAL A 66 -21.26 4.61 22.95
N THR A 67 -21.40 4.45 24.27
CA THR A 67 -22.58 3.83 24.89
C THR A 67 -23.60 4.83 25.44
N GLN A 68 -23.22 6.10 25.52
CA GLN A 68 -24.09 7.23 25.86
C GLN A 68 -23.74 8.39 24.94
N ASP A 69 -24.73 9.21 24.55
CA ASP A 69 -24.47 10.40 23.75
C ASP A 69 -23.43 11.28 24.44
N MET A 70 -22.37 11.64 23.70
CA MET A 70 -21.29 12.45 24.25
C MET A 70 -20.76 13.47 23.25
N GLU A 71 -20.41 14.65 23.73
CA GLU A 71 -19.68 15.62 22.91
C GLU A 71 -18.22 15.17 22.72
N PHE A 72 -17.78 15.09 21.47
CA PHE A 72 -16.40 14.72 21.18
C PHE A 72 -15.89 15.32 19.86
N PRO A 73 -14.69 15.97 19.85
CA PRO A 73 -13.91 16.37 21.03
C PRO A 73 -14.67 17.33 21.93
N PRO A 74 -14.34 17.40 23.24
CA PRO A 74 -14.98 18.34 24.16
C PRO A 74 -14.90 19.79 23.64
N GLY A 75 -16.00 20.54 23.70
CA GLY A 75 -16.09 21.91 23.19
C GLY A 75 -16.23 22.05 21.68
N SER A 76 -16.41 20.95 20.96
CA SER A 76 -16.55 20.95 19.47
C SER A 76 -17.97 21.17 18.97
N GLY A 77 -18.96 21.02 19.82
CA GLY A 77 -20.39 21.00 19.44
C GLY A 77 -20.81 19.71 18.72
N LYS A 78 -19.88 18.75 18.49
CA LYS A 78 -20.19 17.49 17.82
C LYS A 78 -20.64 16.44 18.84
N ILE A 79 -21.87 15.97 18.68
CA ILE A 79 -22.41 14.88 19.49
C ILE A 79 -22.21 13.53 18.79
N LEU A 80 -21.40 12.68 19.39
CA LEU A 80 -21.33 11.28 19.04
C LEU A 80 -22.53 10.55 19.66
N LYS A 81 -23.31 9.92 18.81
CA LYS A 81 -24.49 9.18 19.23
C LYS A 81 -24.11 7.81 19.76
N ALA A 82 -24.76 7.41 20.84
CA ALA A 82 -24.64 6.09 21.42
C ALA A 82 -25.04 4.99 20.43
N ILE A 83 -24.40 3.84 20.55
CA ILE A 83 -24.82 2.61 19.86
C ILE A 83 -25.41 1.64 20.87
N ASP A 84 -26.43 0.91 20.44
CA ASP A 84 -27.07 -0.13 21.26
C ASP A 84 -26.30 -1.46 21.11
N LEU A 85 -25.32 -1.66 22.00
CA LEU A 85 -24.48 -2.86 21.97
C LEU A 85 -25.29 -4.14 22.15
N SER A 86 -26.39 -4.10 22.92
CA SER A 86 -27.22 -5.28 23.13
C SER A 86 -27.91 -5.73 21.84
N LYS A 87 -28.45 -4.78 21.09
CA LYS A 87 -29.06 -5.08 19.78
C LYS A 87 -28.03 -5.56 18.78
N ILE A 88 -26.82 -4.98 18.78
CA ILE A 88 -25.73 -5.39 17.89
C ILE A 88 -25.27 -6.81 18.25
N ALA A 89 -25.02 -7.10 19.54
CA ALA A 89 -24.59 -8.41 20.00
C ALA A 89 -25.61 -9.53 19.71
N GLN A 90 -26.89 -9.21 19.64
CA GLN A 90 -27.94 -10.16 19.24
C GLN A 90 -27.98 -10.45 17.75
N LYS A 91 -27.25 -9.68 16.93
CA LYS A 91 -27.21 -9.79 15.47
C LYS A 91 -25.76 -9.92 14.97
N VAL A 92 -25.03 -10.85 15.54
CA VAL A 92 -23.68 -11.20 15.07
C VAL A 92 -23.73 -12.31 14.03
N GLY A 93 -22.78 -12.30 13.12
CA GLY A 93 -22.70 -13.28 12.05
C GLY A 93 -21.32 -13.39 11.43
N LYS A 94 -21.24 -13.82 10.17
CA LYS A 94 -19.96 -13.91 9.45
C LYS A 94 -19.43 -12.51 9.17
N SER A 95 -18.12 -12.37 9.24
CA SER A 95 -17.42 -11.15 8.82
C SER A 95 -17.71 -10.81 7.37
N SER A 96 -17.92 -9.53 7.10
CA SER A 96 -18.23 -9.00 5.76
C SER A 96 -17.10 -8.13 5.21
N ARG A 97 -17.25 -7.69 3.95
CA ARG A 97 -16.35 -6.69 3.38
C ARG A 97 -16.45 -5.35 4.13
N ASP A 98 -17.62 -5.01 4.64
CA ASP A 98 -17.83 -3.76 5.40
C ASP A 98 -17.14 -3.81 6.75
N THR A 99 -17.24 -4.93 7.49
CA THR A 99 -16.59 -5.07 8.79
C THR A 99 -15.07 -5.07 8.66
N CYS A 100 -14.52 -5.78 7.70
CA CYS A 100 -13.08 -5.73 7.41
C CYS A 100 -12.66 -4.36 6.87
N GLY A 101 -13.44 -3.82 5.95
CA GLY A 101 -13.21 -2.53 5.28
C GLY A 101 -13.23 -1.34 6.21
N ALA A 102 -14.03 -1.36 7.29
CA ALA A 102 -14.07 -0.31 8.29
C ALA A 102 -12.66 0.11 8.78
N CYS A 103 -11.75 -0.87 8.88
CA CYS A 103 -10.36 -0.66 9.25
C CYS A 103 -9.41 -0.69 8.04
N HIS A 104 -9.55 -1.67 7.17
CA HIS A 104 -8.58 -1.94 6.11
C HIS A 104 -8.67 -0.96 4.94
N PHE A 105 -9.86 -0.45 4.59
CA PHE A 105 -10.01 0.59 3.56
C PHE A 105 -9.49 1.94 4.04
N ASN A 106 -9.62 2.22 5.34
CA ASN A 106 -9.27 3.50 5.96
C ASN A 106 -7.85 3.55 6.55
N GLY A 107 -6.99 2.60 6.23
CA GLY A 107 -5.60 2.60 6.64
C GLY A 107 -4.88 3.87 6.20
N GLY A 108 -4.09 4.48 7.12
CA GLY A 108 -3.39 5.73 6.83
C GLY A 108 -4.22 6.99 7.06
N GLY A 109 -5.40 6.87 7.68
CA GLY A 109 -6.22 8.01 8.08
C GLY A 109 -7.20 8.50 7.02
N GLY A 110 -7.56 7.63 6.08
CA GLY A 110 -8.59 7.92 5.07
C GLY A 110 -8.71 6.80 4.06
N ASP A 111 -9.79 6.82 3.30
CA ASP A 111 -10.13 5.82 2.31
C ASP A 111 -9.05 5.72 1.23
N GLY A 112 -8.54 4.53 0.98
CA GLY A 112 -7.51 4.25 -0.02
C GLY A 112 -6.13 4.89 0.25
N VAL A 113 -5.93 5.58 1.38
CA VAL A 113 -4.69 6.36 1.62
C VAL A 113 -3.46 5.48 1.63
N LYS A 114 -3.46 4.40 2.40
CA LYS A 114 -2.31 3.53 2.58
C LYS A 114 -2.12 2.56 1.42
N HIS A 115 -3.14 1.79 1.14
CA HIS A 115 -3.16 0.78 0.07
C HIS A 115 -3.99 1.31 -1.09
N GLY A 116 -3.40 1.47 -2.24
CA GLY A 116 -4.14 1.94 -3.41
C GLY A 116 -4.95 0.83 -4.09
N ASP A 117 -4.79 -0.39 -3.65
CA ASP A 117 -5.51 -1.57 -4.10
C ASP A 117 -6.57 -2.05 -3.10
N MET A 118 -6.82 -1.25 -2.06
CA MET A 118 -7.76 -1.59 -1.00
C MET A 118 -8.42 -0.32 -0.46
N ASP A 119 -9.63 -0.06 -0.92
CA ASP A 119 -10.46 1.09 -0.59
C ASP A 119 -11.94 0.70 -0.56
N SER A 120 -12.81 1.65 -0.23
CA SER A 120 -14.26 1.40 -0.07
C SER A 120 -14.97 0.93 -1.33
N SER A 121 -14.38 1.07 -2.52
CA SER A 121 -14.95 0.50 -3.74
C SER A 121 -15.02 -1.03 -3.70
N LEU A 122 -14.21 -1.67 -2.84
CA LEU A 122 -14.24 -3.12 -2.65
C LEU A 122 -15.37 -3.62 -1.72
N ALA A 123 -16.16 -2.73 -1.14
CA ALA A 123 -17.36 -3.15 -0.38
C ALA A 123 -18.40 -3.82 -1.28
N ALA A 124 -18.63 -3.25 -2.47
CA ALA A 124 -19.52 -3.83 -3.49
C ALA A 124 -18.97 -3.54 -4.90
N PRO A 125 -17.80 -4.15 -5.27
CA PRO A 125 -17.13 -3.81 -6.51
C PRO A 125 -17.85 -4.38 -7.72
N GLU A 126 -17.70 -3.68 -8.84
CA GLU A 126 -18.00 -4.22 -10.16
C GLU A 126 -16.87 -5.13 -10.63
N LYS A 127 -17.17 -6.02 -11.57
CA LYS A 127 -16.20 -6.93 -12.19
C LYS A 127 -14.97 -6.23 -12.77
N ALA A 128 -15.14 -4.99 -13.26
CA ALA A 128 -14.04 -4.19 -13.79
C ALA A 128 -13.03 -3.81 -12.69
N VAL A 129 -13.44 -3.74 -11.43
CA VAL A 129 -12.59 -3.41 -10.28
C VAL A 129 -11.90 -4.66 -9.74
N ASP A 130 -12.68 -5.72 -9.44
CA ASP A 130 -12.13 -7.00 -8.97
C ASP A 130 -13.01 -8.17 -9.38
N VAL A 131 -12.45 -9.13 -10.12
CA VAL A 131 -13.21 -10.26 -10.66
C VAL A 131 -13.66 -11.28 -9.62
N HIS A 132 -12.97 -11.36 -8.47
CA HIS A 132 -13.32 -12.29 -7.41
C HIS A 132 -14.37 -11.70 -6.48
N MET A 133 -14.29 -10.41 -6.24
CA MET A 133 -15.17 -9.68 -5.33
C MET A 133 -16.38 -9.06 -6.01
N ASP A 134 -16.49 -9.18 -7.34
CA ASP A 134 -17.63 -8.71 -8.14
C ASP A 134 -18.97 -9.10 -7.47
N ALA A 135 -19.70 -8.08 -7.00
CA ALA A 135 -20.94 -8.27 -6.24
C ALA A 135 -22.07 -8.93 -7.06
N SER A 136 -21.99 -8.84 -8.39
CA SER A 136 -22.92 -9.51 -9.32
C SER A 136 -22.38 -10.85 -9.84
N GLY A 137 -21.16 -11.22 -9.47
CA GLY A 137 -20.44 -12.41 -9.97
C GLY A 137 -20.14 -13.43 -8.88
N LEU A 138 -18.83 -13.60 -8.57
CA LEU A 138 -18.38 -14.57 -7.56
C LEU A 138 -18.67 -14.11 -6.13
N ASP A 139 -18.79 -12.83 -5.92
CA ASP A 139 -19.12 -12.19 -4.63
C ASP A 139 -18.26 -12.67 -3.45
N PHE A 140 -16.96 -12.92 -3.70
CA PHE A 140 -16.04 -13.38 -2.65
C PHE A 140 -15.87 -12.32 -1.59
N THR A 141 -16.01 -12.70 -0.33
CA THR A 141 -15.69 -11.85 0.81
C THR A 141 -14.19 -11.92 1.12
N CYS A 142 -13.71 -11.01 1.97
CA CYS A 142 -12.32 -11.04 2.44
C CYS A 142 -11.96 -12.39 3.04
N ALA A 143 -12.89 -12.98 3.84
CA ALA A 143 -12.71 -14.27 4.49
C ALA A 143 -12.67 -15.47 3.52
N THR A 144 -13.04 -15.30 2.25
CA THR A 144 -12.91 -16.37 1.23
C THR A 144 -11.44 -16.66 0.95
N CYS A 145 -10.61 -15.61 0.86
CA CYS A 145 -9.15 -15.73 0.66
C CYS A 145 -8.40 -15.69 2.00
N HIS A 146 -8.78 -14.79 2.90
CA HIS A 146 -8.20 -14.67 4.24
C HIS A 146 -8.91 -15.60 5.23
N LYS A 147 -8.97 -16.88 4.87
CA LYS A 147 -9.62 -17.90 5.70
C LYS A 147 -8.93 -18.02 7.04
N THR A 148 -9.72 -18.04 8.10
CA THR A 148 -9.22 -18.17 9.46
C THR A 148 -9.50 -19.55 10.01
N SER A 149 -8.59 -20.05 10.83
CA SER A 149 -8.82 -21.17 11.74
C SER A 149 -8.55 -20.67 13.16
N SER A 150 -9.53 -20.78 14.03
CA SER A 150 -9.41 -20.30 15.43
C SER A 150 -8.93 -18.84 15.52
N HIS A 151 -9.48 -17.95 14.70
CA HIS A 151 -9.15 -16.52 14.59
C HIS A 151 -7.72 -16.20 14.12
N ASP A 152 -6.99 -17.17 13.62
CA ASP A 152 -5.70 -16.95 12.99
C ASP A 152 -5.91 -16.56 11.52
N VAL A 153 -5.89 -15.26 11.27
CA VAL A 153 -6.15 -14.70 9.93
C VAL A 153 -4.88 -14.76 9.11
N ALA A 154 -4.92 -15.45 7.97
CA ALA A 154 -3.79 -15.52 7.05
C ALA A 154 -3.43 -14.11 6.51
N GLY A 155 -2.14 -13.82 6.44
CA GLY A 155 -1.60 -12.60 5.84
C GLY A 155 -1.30 -11.49 6.85
N SER A 156 -0.03 -11.32 7.19
CA SER A 156 0.47 -10.16 7.95
C SER A 156 1.65 -9.52 7.24
N ARG A 157 1.67 -8.19 7.20
CA ARG A 157 2.79 -7.42 6.65
C ARG A 157 3.49 -6.55 7.66
N TYR A 158 3.17 -6.72 8.93
CA TYR A 158 3.71 -5.89 10.00
C TYR A 158 4.76 -6.58 10.85
N THR A 159 5.08 -7.83 10.57
CA THR A 159 6.22 -8.47 11.21
C THR A 159 7.51 -7.96 10.54
N PRO A 160 8.52 -7.54 11.28
CA PRO A 160 9.78 -7.03 10.72
C PRO A 160 10.51 -8.02 9.83
N THR A 161 10.20 -9.28 9.92
CA THR A 161 10.83 -10.34 9.14
C THR A 161 9.94 -10.84 8.00
N ALA A 162 8.68 -10.41 7.91
CA ALA A 162 7.63 -10.97 7.03
C ALA A 162 7.71 -12.50 6.85
N LYS A 163 8.42 -13.17 7.73
CA LYS A 163 8.33 -14.60 7.91
C LYS A 163 7.10 -14.83 8.77
N ASP A 164 5.97 -14.68 8.17
CA ASP A 164 4.82 -15.37 8.67
C ASP A 164 5.08 -16.87 8.41
N ALA A 165 5.47 -17.57 9.44
CA ALA A 165 5.67 -19.02 9.39
C ALA A 165 4.37 -19.75 8.99
N LYS A 166 3.22 -19.07 8.99
CA LYS A 166 1.89 -19.58 8.67
C LYS A 166 1.38 -19.12 7.30
N GLY A 167 2.22 -18.50 6.49
CA GLY A 167 1.89 -18.39 5.09
C GLY A 167 1.42 -17.05 4.57
N ALA A 168 1.92 -15.95 5.08
CA ALA A 168 2.00 -14.75 4.26
C ALA A 168 3.04 -14.95 3.13
N HIS A 169 3.07 -16.14 2.57
CA HIS A 169 3.88 -16.46 1.41
C HIS A 169 3.30 -15.72 0.22
N MET A 170 3.82 -14.54 -0.02
CA MET A 170 3.46 -13.72 -1.16
C MET A 170 3.71 -14.44 -2.50
N ARG A 171 4.43 -15.56 -2.48
CA ARG A 171 4.62 -16.46 -3.63
C ARG A 171 3.48 -17.46 -3.82
N GLY A 172 2.64 -17.67 -2.81
CA GLY A 172 1.68 -18.73 -2.85
C GLY A 172 2.33 -20.10 -2.96
N ALA A 173 2.84 -20.61 -1.85
CA ALA A 173 3.19 -22.01 -1.80
C ALA A 173 1.89 -22.80 -1.87
N SER A 174 1.74 -23.58 -2.92
CA SER A 174 0.54 -24.39 -3.18
C SER A 174 0.24 -25.42 -2.10
N ASN A 175 1.14 -25.64 -1.14
CA ASN A 175 1.10 -26.71 -0.19
C ASN A 175 0.92 -26.28 1.27
N ASP A 176 0.82 -24.98 1.53
CA ASP A 176 0.61 -24.46 2.90
C ASP A 176 -0.87 -24.39 3.30
N GLY A 177 -1.77 -24.71 2.37
CA GLY A 177 -3.21 -24.62 2.60
C GLY A 177 -3.75 -23.21 2.74
N ASN A 178 -2.92 -22.17 2.46
CA ASN A 178 -3.32 -20.78 2.58
C ASN A 178 -4.11 -20.32 1.34
N PRO A 179 -5.42 -20.11 1.43
CA PRO A 179 -6.25 -19.69 0.30
C PRO A 179 -5.99 -18.23 -0.12
N ALA A 180 -5.24 -17.44 0.65
CA ALA A 180 -4.89 -16.07 0.28
C ALA A 180 -3.85 -15.97 -0.87
N THR A 181 -3.52 -17.09 -1.49
CA THR A 181 -2.61 -17.15 -2.63
C THR A 181 -3.33 -17.53 -3.92
N CYS A 182 -2.91 -16.96 -5.05
CA CYS A 182 -3.54 -17.26 -6.35
C CYS A 182 -3.48 -18.75 -6.68
N VAL A 183 -2.34 -19.40 -6.41
CA VAL A 183 -2.11 -20.80 -6.74
C VAL A 183 -2.94 -21.78 -5.93
N SER A 184 -3.45 -21.37 -4.78
CA SER A 184 -4.34 -22.21 -3.95
C SER A 184 -5.61 -22.62 -4.69
N CYS A 185 -6.11 -21.76 -5.57
CA CYS A 185 -7.29 -22.01 -6.39
C CYS A 185 -6.94 -22.27 -7.86
N HIS A 186 -5.94 -21.55 -8.40
CA HIS A 186 -5.60 -21.61 -9.82
C HIS A 186 -4.51 -22.63 -10.17
N GLY A 187 -3.82 -23.20 -9.16
CA GLY A 187 -2.71 -24.13 -9.36
C GLY A 187 -1.47 -23.47 -9.95
N ASN A 188 -0.42 -24.27 -10.20
CA ASN A 188 0.88 -23.80 -10.70
C ASN A 188 0.92 -23.58 -12.22
N GLY A 189 -0.09 -24.04 -12.96
CA GLY A 189 -0.19 -23.91 -14.40
C GLY A 189 -1.56 -23.37 -14.84
N PRO A 190 -1.94 -22.14 -14.45
CA PRO A 190 -3.30 -21.62 -14.68
C PRO A 190 -3.63 -21.39 -16.15
N HIS A 191 -2.62 -21.13 -16.99
CA HIS A 191 -2.78 -20.83 -18.42
C HIS A 191 -2.71 -22.11 -19.25
N LYS A 192 -3.80 -22.89 -19.26
CA LYS A 192 -3.83 -24.25 -19.86
C LYS A 192 -3.51 -24.31 -21.34
N LYS A 193 -3.75 -23.22 -22.09
CA LYS A 193 -3.49 -23.14 -23.54
C LYS A 193 -2.20 -22.39 -23.90
N GLU A 194 -1.54 -21.75 -22.92
CA GLU A 194 -0.46 -20.80 -23.13
C GLU A 194 0.77 -21.13 -22.26
N ALA A 195 1.55 -22.11 -22.71
CA ALA A 195 2.73 -22.58 -22.00
C ALA A 195 3.75 -21.46 -21.72
N VAL A 196 3.84 -20.44 -22.59
CA VAL A 196 4.72 -19.29 -22.42
C VAL A 196 4.32 -18.51 -21.18
N LEU A 197 3.03 -18.25 -20.97
CA LEU A 197 2.54 -17.54 -19.78
C LEU A 197 2.82 -18.31 -18.49
N ASN A 198 2.68 -19.63 -18.52
CA ASN A 198 3.05 -20.46 -17.36
C ASN A 198 4.57 -20.41 -17.05
N ARG A 199 5.44 -20.23 -18.06
CA ARG A 199 6.88 -20.03 -17.81
C ARG A 199 7.15 -18.69 -17.13
N HIS A 200 6.38 -17.65 -17.41
CA HIS A 200 6.52 -16.36 -16.76
C HIS A 200 6.26 -16.44 -15.24
N THR A 201 5.35 -17.33 -14.81
CA THR A 201 5.04 -17.48 -13.36
C THR A 201 6.24 -17.93 -12.51
N ALA A 202 7.34 -18.38 -13.11
CA ALA A 202 8.57 -18.66 -12.39
C ALA A 202 9.28 -17.40 -11.86
N LYS A 203 9.03 -16.24 -12.49
CA LYS A 203 9.71 -14.97 -12.16
C LYS A 203 8.75 -13.80 -11.95
N LEU A 204 7.54 -13.86 -12.48
CA LEU A 204 6.52 -12.84 -12.35
C LEU A 204 5.44 -13.31 -11.36
N ALA A 205 5.12 -12.50 -10.37
CA ALA A 205 3.92 -12.70 -9.57
C ALA A 205 2.67 -12.58 -10.46
N CYS A 206 1.63 -13.32 -10.16
CA CYS A 206 0.38 -13.27 -10.92
C CYS A 206 -0.18 -11.84 -10.97
N GLN A 207 -0.05 -11.11 -9.89
CA GLN A 207 -0.47 -9.73 -9.74
C GLN A 207 0.23 -8.78 -10.74
N THR A 208 1.44 -9.10 -11.17
CA THR A 208 2.19 -8.28 -12.14
C THR A 208 1.43 -8.12 -13.45
N CYS A 209 0.76 -9.17 -13.90
CA CYS A 209 -0.05 -9.15 -15.13
C CYS A 209 -1.52 -8.87 -14.86
N HIS A 210 -2.07 -9.42 -13.76
CA HIS A 210 -3.50 -9.41 -13.49
C HIS A 210 -3.97 -8.20 -12.68
N ILE A 211 -3.05 -7.36 -12.19
CA ILE A 211 -3.37 -6.06 -11.59
C ILE A 211 -2.61 -4.96 -12.35
N PRO A 212 -3.07 -4.60 -13.55
CA PRO A 212 -2.37 -3.64 -14.42
C PRO A 212 -2.29 -2.23 -13.85
N GLU A 213 -3.23 -1.88 -13.01
CA GLU A 213 -3.35 -0.60 -12.30
C GLU A 213 -4.04 -0.81 -10.97
N PHE A 214 -3.84 0.10 -10.02
CA PHE A 214 -4.55 0.15 -8.75
C PHE A 214 -5.31 1.47 -8.59
N ALA A 215 -6.10 1.66 -7.52
CA ALA A 215 -7.01 2.78 -7.34
C ALA A 215 -8.00 2.92 -8.52
N ARG A 216 -8.60 1.80 -8.93
CA ARG A 216 -9.47 1.70 -10.12
C ARG A 216 -10.95 1.83 -9.82
N GLY A 217 -11.34 1.84 -8.54
CA GLY A 217 -12.73 1.90 -8.12
C GLY A 217 -13.30 3.33 -8.01
N GLY A 218 -12.63 4.34 -8.57
CA GLY A 218 -13.05 5.75 -8.46
C GLY A 218 -12.63 6.42 -7.15
N ILE A 219 -11.93 5.69 -6.27
CA ILE A 219 -11.35 6.24 -5.04
C ILE A 219 -9.87 6.56 -5.30
N ALA A 220 -9.52 7.83 -5.15
CA ALA A 220 -8.14 8.26 -5.36
C ALA A 220 -7.26 7.85 -4.19
N THR A 221 -6.14 7.20 -4.47
CA THR A 221 -5.13 6.89 -3.47
C THR A 221 -4.14 8.03 -3.27
N LYS A 222 -3.62 8.18 -2.05
CA LYS A 222 -2.58 9.17 -1.77
C LYS A 222 -1.21 8.63 -2.20
N MET A 223 -0.55 9.32 -3.12
CA MET A 223 0.77 8.94 -3.65
C MET A 223 1.92 9.63 -2.94
N SER A 224 1.68 10.81 -2.38
CA SER A 224 2.67 11.48 -1.53
C SER A 224 2.01 12.34 -0.46
N TRP A 225 2.79 12.63 0.60
CA TRP A 225 2.39 13.48 1.70
C TRP A 225 3.58 14.32 2.18
N ASP A 226 3.51 15.64 1.97
CA ASP A 226 4.53 16.58 2.42
C ASP A 226 4.09 17.29 3.72
N TRP A 227 4.60 16.83 4.85
CA TRP A 227 4.34 17.42 6.14
C TRP A 227 5.08 18.75 6.36
N SER A 228 6.15 19.02 5.58
CA SER A 228 6.93 20.25 5.74
C SER A 228 6.18 21.50 5.31
N THR A 229 5.11 21.33 4.52
CA THR A 229 4.27 22.44 4.06
C THR A 229 3.11 22.74 4.99
N ALA A 230 2.90 21.92 6.02
CA ALA A 230 1.86 22.13 7.02
C ALA A 230 2.11 23.42 7.85
N GLY A 231 1.05 23.98 8.39
CA GLY A 231 1.12 25.15 9.27
C GLY A 231 0.73 26.48 8.63
N GLN A 232 0.43 26.52 7.32
CA GLN A 232 -0.02 27.77 6.68
C GLN A 232 -1.40 28.20 7.18
N ARG A 233 -1.57 29.52 7.31
CA ARG A 233 -2.84 30.16 7.68
C ARG A 233 -3.20 31.22 6.65
N ASP A 234 -4.48 31.58 6.57
CA ASP A 234 -4.92 32.73 5.77
C ASP A 234 -4.53 34.07 6.44
N ALA A 235 -4.84 35.17 5.77
CA ALA A 235 -4.56 36.51 6.27
C ALA A 235 -5.26 36.83 7.64
N ASN A 236 -6.30 36.07 7.99
CA ASN A 236 -7.05 36.19 9.23
C ASN A 236 -6.59 35.19 10.30
N GLY A 237 -5.51 34.44 10.05
CA GLY A 237 -5.00 33.42 10.95
C GLY A 237 -5.79 32.11 10.98
N LYS A 238 -6.75 31.89 10.08
CA LYS A 238 -7.56 30.67 10.01
C LYS A 238 -6.85 29.56 9.23
N HIS A 239 -7.22 28.33 9.54
CA HIS A 239 -6.78 27.17 8.77
C HIS A 239 -7.32 27.24 7.34
N ILE A 240 -6.50 26.82 6.40
CA ILE A 240 -6.85 26.77 4.97
C ILE A 240 -6.91 25.34 4.48
N GLU A 241 -7.76 25.12 3.50
CA GLU A 241 -7.86 23.90 2.72
C GLU A 241 -7.77 24.26 1.23
N LYS A 242 -7.06 23.43 0.47
CA LYS A 242 -7.06 23.52 -1.00
C LYS A 242 -7.59 22.22 -1.58
N LYS A 243 -8.41 22.34 -2.60
CA LYS A 243 -9.01 21.20 -3.29
C LYS A 243 -8.62 21.21 -4.76
N ASP A 244 -8.52 20.02 -5.35
CA ASP A 244 -8.33 19.88 -6.80
C ASP A 244 -9.65 20.12 -7.57
N ALA A 245 -9.59 20.01 -8.90
CA ALA A 245 -10.75 20.19 -9.76
C ALA A 245 -11.88 19.18 -9.54
N LYS A 246 -11.59 18.05 -8.90
CA LYS A 246 -12.57 17.02 -8.49
C LYS A 246 -13.10 17.23 -7.06
N GLY A 247 -12.74 18.34 -6.40
CA GLY A 247 -13.14 18.66 -5.04
C GLY A 247 -12.42 17.88 -3.94
N ARG A 248 -11.34 17.14 -4.27
CA ARG A 248 -10.57 16.35 -3.33
C ARG A 248 -9.54 17.23 -2.62
N LEU A 249 -9.39 17.00 -1.31
CA LEU A 249 -8.44 17.74 -0.48
C LEU A 249 -7.00 17.42 -0.90
N ILE A 250 -6.26 18.45 -1.36
CA ILE A 250 -4.85 18.35 -1.74
C ILE A 250 -3.91 19.12 -0.80
N TYR A 251 -4.46 19.96 0.05
CA TYR A 251 -3.75 20.65 1.12
C TYR A 251 -4.66 20.90 2.31
N GLU A 252 -4.15 20.75 3.51
CA GLU A 252 -4.79 21.15 4.77
C GLU A 252 -3.72 21.72 5.71
N SER A 253 -4.00 22.85 6.38
CA SER A 253 -3.07 23.51 7.30
C SER A 253 -2.46 22.55 8.34
N ARG A 254 -3.25 21.60 8.83
CA ARG A 254 -2.83 20.64 9.86
C ARG A 254 -1.98 19.49 9.31
N LYS A 255 -1.94 19.29 7.98
CA LYS A 255 -1.37 18.09 7.38
C LYS A 255 -0.39 18.36 6.23
N GLY A 256 -0.43 19.56 5.61
CA GLY A 256 0.39 19.89 4.45
C GLY A 256 -0.19 19.40 3.13
N ASP A 257 0.66 19.21 2.13
CA ASP A 257 0.29 18.89 0.77
C ASP A 257 0.15 17.38 0.51
N PHE A 258 -0.82 17.04 -0.36
CA PHE A 258 -1.07 15.68 -0.82
C PHE A 258 -1.03 15.60 -2.35
N VAL A 259 -0.51 14.50 -2.86
CA VAL A 259 -0.70 14.10 -4.25
C VAL A 259 -1.63 12.89 -4.27
N LEU A 260 -2.74 13.02 -4.98
CA LEU A 260 -3.76 11.99 -5.15
C LEU A 260 -3.78 11.50 -6.59
N ALA A 261 -3.97 10.19 -6.80
CA ALA A 261 -4.07 9.61 -8.13
C ALA A 261 -5.08 8.46 -8.17
N GLU A 262 -5.66 8.25 -9.35
CA GLU A 262 -6.52 7.14 -9.71
C GLU A 262 -5.91 6.38 -10.89
N ASN A 263 -6.26 5.12 -11.08
CA ASN A 263 -5.79 4.28 -12.18
C ASN A 263 -4.25 4.29 -12.33
N VAL A 264 -3.58 4.04 -11.21
CA VAL A 264 -2.13 4.18 -11.08
C VAL A 264 -1.43 2.93 -11.61
N LYS A 265 -0.51 3.09 -12.55
CA LYS A 265 0.40 2.02 -12.97
C LYS A 265 1.37 1.70 -11.83
N PRO A 266 1.50 0.43 -11.42
CA PRO A 266 2.43 0.05 -10.36
C PRO A 266 3.89 0.30 -10.76
N THR A 267 4.74 0.50 -9.75
CA THR A 267 6.18 0.27 -9.86
C THR A 267 6.45 -1.22 -9.65
N TYR A 268 7.49 -1.76 -10.27
CA TYR A 268 7.84 -3.18 -10.16
C TYR A 268 9.17 -3.36 -9.44
N VAL A 269 9.24 -4.37 -8.56
CA VAL A 269 10.43 -4.70 -7.80
C VAL A 269 10.58 -6.22 -7.66
N TRP A 270 11.82 -6.70 -7.45
CA TRP A 270 12.04 -8.04 -6.95
C TRP A 270 11.58 -8.13 -5.50
N PHE A 271 10.74 -9.11 -5.19
CA PHE A 271 10.20 -9.30 -3.86
C PHE A 271 10.12 -10.79 -3.50
N ASN A 272 10.65 -11.14 -2.32
CA ASN A 272 10.68 -12.51 -1.80
C ASN A 272 9.75 -12.74 -0.60
N GLY A 273 8.87 -11.77 -0.30
CA GLY A 273 7.96 -11.82 0.85
C GLY A 273 8.53 -11.21 2.13
N GLN A 274 9.80 -10.79 2.15
CA GLN A 274 10.40 -10.15 3.32
C GLN A 274 10.27 -8.63 3.25
N VAL A 275 9.92 -8.02 4.37
CA VAL A 275 9.87 -6.55 4.52
C VAL A 275 10.65 -6.17 5.78
N ASN A 276 11.62 -5.30 5.62
CA ASN A 276 12.33 -4.67 6.73
C ASN A 276 11.76 -3.26 6.94
N TYR A 277 11.51 -2.88 8.18
CA TYR A 277 10.96 -1.59 8.54
C TYR A 277 11.99 -0.78 9.33
N THR A 278 12.01 0.53 9.07
CA THR A 278 12.73 1.47 9.92
C THR A 278 11.99 1.61 11.25
N LEU A 279 12.68 1.36 12.34
CA LEU A 279 12.17 1.51 13.70
C LEU A 279 12.37 2.94 14.21
N LEU A 280 11.69 3.29 15.30
CA LEU A 280 11.79 4.62 15.91
C LEU A 280 13.22 4.98 16.37
N THR A 281 14.00 3.96 16.71
CA THR A 281 15.38 4.12 17.22
C THR A 281 16.46 3.96 16.15
N ASP A 282 16.07 3.57 14.93
CA ASP A 282 17.03 3.37 13.86
C ASP A 282 17.58 4.68 13.35
N LYS A 283 18.90 4.72 13.18
CA LYS A 283 19.57 5.86 12.55
C LYS A 283 19.40 5.82 11.04
N ILE A 284 19.03 6.95 10.48
CA ILE A 284 18.89 7.13 9.04
C ILE A 284 20.14 7.80 8.46
N ASP A 285 20.45 7.49 7.22
CA ASP A 285 21.46 8.21 6.44
C ASP A 285 20.78 9.41 5.72
N ALA A 286 20.90 10.58 6.32
CA ALA A 286 20.32 11.80 5.79
C ALA A 286 21.05 12.34 4.53
N THR A 287 22.14 11.73 4.09
CA THR A 287 22.84 12.09 2.85
C THR A 287 22.21 11.44 1.62
N GLN A 288 21.41 10.39 1.83
CA GLN A 288 20.67 9.76 0.75
C GLN A 288 19.57 10.67 0.20
N PRO A 289 19.30 10.65 -1.10
CA PRO A 289 18.24 11.48 -1.70
C PRO A 289 16.85 11.18 -1.15
N VAL A 290 16.63 9.96 -0.64
CA VAL A 290 15.37 9.51 -0.03
C VAL A 290 15.64 8.49 1.07
N THR A 291 15.09 8.71 2.25
CA THR A 291 15.10 7.74 3.37
C THR A 291 14.01 6.68 3.15
N ARG A 292 14.39 5.42 3.14
CA ARG A 292 13.45 4.31 3.02
C ARG A 292 12.84 3.97 4.38
N ILE A 293 11.50 4.07 4.49
CA ILE A 293 10.75 3.68 5.70
C ILE A 293 10.63 2.17 5.79
N ASN A 294 10.55 1.51 4.66
CA ASN A 294 10.66 0.07 4.57
C ASN A 294 11.48 -0.33 3.34
N THR A 295 12.00 -1.55 3.38
CA THR A 295 12.72 -2.15 2.26
C THR A 295 12.13 -3.52 1.98
N LEU A 296 11.70 -3.72 0.75
CA LEU A 296 11.25 -5.02 0.27
C LEU A 296 12.47 -5.86 -0.07
N GLY A 297 12.58 -7.03 0.55
CA GLY A 297 13.65 -7.98 0.29
C GLY A 297 13.44 -8.69 -1.03
N GLY A 298 14.53 -8.93 -1.74
CA GLY A 298 14.51 -9.71 -2.97
C GLY A 298 15.59 -9.32 -3.95
N SER A 299 15.97 -10.28 -4.78
CA SER A 299 16.93 -10.07 -5.88
C SER A 299 16.64 -11.02 -7.03
N PRO A 300 17.13 -10.71 -8.25
CA PRO A 300 16.93 -11.60 -9.42
C PRO A 300 17.54 -12.99 -9.27
N ASN A 301 18.55 -13.12 -8.40
CA ASN A 301 19.40 -14.31 -8.28
C ASN A 301 19.21 -15.11 -6.97
N ASP A 302 18.27 -14.73 -6.11
CA ASP A 302 18.06 -15.42 -4.82
C ASP A 302 17.25 -16.72 -4.93
N GLY A 303 16.77 -17.07 -6.11
CA GLY A 303 15.96 -18.26 -6.37
C GLY A 303 14.55 -18.25 -5.78
N LYS A 304 14.18 -17.19 -5.08
CA LYS A 304 12.89 -17.06 -4.34
C LYS A 304 12.06 -15.87 -4.79
N SER A 305 12.71 -14.79 -5.22
CA SER A 305 12.03 -13.55 -5.59
C SER A 305 11.25 -13.69 -6.87
N MET A 306 10.15 -12.97 -6.90
CA MET A 306 9.34 -12.72 -8.08
C MET A 306 9.25 -11.21 -8.32
N ILE A 307 8.99 -10.80 -9.54
CA ILE A 307 8.70 -9.42 -9.87
C ILE A 307 7.27 -9.12 -9.41
N TRP A 308 7.12 -8.09 -8.56
CA TRP A 308 5.86 -7.71 -7.94
C TRP A 308 5.47 -6.27 -8.25
N PRO A 309 4.18 -6.00 -8.48
CA PRO A 309 3.66 -4.65 -8.53
C PRO A 309 3.62 -4.05 -7.13
N ILE A 310 4.06 -2.81 -7.01
CA ILE A 310 4.02 -2.05 -5.75
C ILE A 310 3.43 -0.66 -5.94
N LYS A 311 2.78 -0.17 -4.90
CA LYS A 311 2.54 1.26 -4.71
C LYS A 311 3.77 1.86 -4.03
N ARG A 312 4.37 2.86 -4.66
CA ARG A 312 5.44 3.65 -4.07
C ARG A 312 4.88 4.94 -3.50
N PHE A 313 4.94 5.06 -2.17
CA PHE A 313 4.40 6.21 -1.46
C PHE A 313 5.54 7.14 -1.04
N GLY A 314 5.55 8.36 -1.59
CA GLY A 314 6.48 9.42 -1.21
C GLY A 314 6.03 10.16 0.05
N GLY A 315 6.99 10.66 0.82
CA GLY A 315 6.71 11.51 1.97
C GLY A 315 7.80 12.53 2.19
N LYS A 316 7.49 13.55 3.00
CA LYS A 316 8.48 14.44 3.58
C LYS A 316 8.06 14.70 5.02
N GLN A 317 8.88 14.28 5.98
CA GLN A 317 8.53 14.23 7.39
C GLN A 317 9.69 14.69 8.28
N PRO A 318 9.42 15.08 9.54
CA PRO A 318 10.47 15.59 10.42
C PRO A 318 11.43 14.47 10.86
N TYR A 319 12.71 14.83 10.99
CA TYR A 319 13.75 13.99 11.57
C TYR A 319 14.66 14.81 12.50
N ASP A 320 15.25 14.15 13.49
CA ASP A 320 16.25 14.75 14.39
C ASP A 320 17.59 14.88 13.63
N THR A 321 18.05 16.11 13.48
CA THR A 321 19.26 16.40 12.68
C THR A 321 20.55 15.99 13.36
N VAL A 322 20.55 15.81 14.69
CA VAL A 322 21.71 15.37 15.48
C VAL A 322 21.69 13.88 15.69
N ASN A 323 20.59 13.33 16.21
CA ASN A 323 20.46 11.90 16.50
C ASN A 323 20.28 11.07 15.25
N LYS A 324 19.91 11.69 14.10
CA LYS A 324 19.64 11.00 12.82
C LYS A 324 18.53 9.95 12.93
N THR A 325 17.49 10.24 13.71
CA THR A 325 16.29 9.40 13.85
C THR A 325 15.06 10.09 13.29
N LEU A 326 14.08 9.32 12.80
CA LEU A 326 12.79 9.89 12.41
C LEU A 326 12.00 10.31 13.66
N ILE A 327 11.23 11.38 13.53
CA ILE A 327 10.47 11.98 14.63
C ILE A 327 9.01 11.52 14.60
N THR A 328 8.45 11.31 15.79
CA THR A 328 7.01 11.06 16.00
C THR A 328 6.38 12.24 16.75
N PRO A 329 5.85 13.26 16.04
CA PRO A 329 5.27 14.42 16.68
C PRO A 329 3.95 14.09 17.38
N HIS A 330 3.57 14.84 18.41
CA HIS A 330 2.24 14.80 19.00
C HIS A 330 1.26 15.62 18.14
N THR A 331 0.52 14.95 17.24
CA THR A 331 -0.36 15.68 16.31
C THR A 331 -1.76 15.90 16.83
N ALA A 332 -2.36 14.91 17.48
CA ALA A 332 -3.72 14.97 18.01
C ALA A 332 -3.68 15.30 19.52
N GLY A 333 -4.43 16.31 19.95
CA GLY A 333 -4.55 16.70 21.34
C GLY A 333 -5.30 18.02 21.43
N ASN A 334 -6.00 18.24 22.56
CA ASN A 334 -6.66 19.50 22.86
C ASN A 334 -5.82 20.42 23.74
N ASP A 335 -4.65 19.94 24.17
CA ASP A 335 -3.66 20.71 24.92
C ASP A 335 -2.80 21.59 24.00
N ASP A 336 -1.87 22.34 24.60
CA ASP A 336 -1.01 23.27 23.86
C ASP A 336 0.16 22.59 23.13
N THR A 337 0.26 21.26 23.19
CA THR A 337 1.29 20.49 22.50
C THR A 337 0.76 19.79 21.25
N GLY A 338 -0.56 19.74 21.06
CA GLY A 338 -1.18 19.13 19.88
C GLY A 338 -0.95 19.95 18.61
N TYR A 339 -0.19 19.45 17.65
CA TYR A 339 0.11 20.15 16.40
C TYR A 339 -1.15 20.61 15.65
N TRP A 340 -2.19 19.79 15.60
CA TRP A 340 -3.44 20.13 14.91
C TRP A 340 -4.22 21.27 15.55
N LYS A 341 -3.90 21.62 16.80
CA LYS A 341 -4.48 22.76 17.50
C LYS A 341 -3.67 24.04 17.30
N ASN A 342 -2.36 23.97 17.49
CA ASN A 342 -1.49 25.14 17.54
C ASN A 342 -0.66 25.38 16.27
N LEU A 343 -0.38 24.33 15.47
CA LEU A 343 0.50 24.32 14.31
C LEU A 343 1.99 24.62 14.64
N GLU A 344 2.42 24.31 15.88
CA GLU A 344 3.77 24.54 16.35
C GLU A 344 4.58 23.24 16.40
N TRP A 345 5.46 23.05 15.42
CA TRP A 345 6.27 21.84 15.32
C TRP A 345 7.15 21.59 16.54
N ASN A 346 7.81 22.62 17.09
CA ASN A 346 8.71 22.45 18.23
C ASN A 346 8.00 21.81 19.43
N LYS A 347 6.86 22.35 19.83
CA LYS A 347 6.05 21.83 20.94
C LYS A 347 5.56 20.41 20.69
N ALA A 348 5.04 20.19 19.48
CA ALA A 348 4.50 18.90 19.10
C ALA A 348 5.58 17.80 19.01
N ILE A 349 6.75 18.14 18.52
CA ILE A 349 7.88 17.20 18.42
C ILE A 349 8.40 16.85 19.81
N GLU A 350 8.65 17.86 20.66
CA GLU A 350 9.13 17.63 22.02
C GLU A 350 8.18 16.72 22.82
N ALA A 351 6.88 17.03 22.79
CA ALA A 351 5.86 16.22 23.45
C ALA A 351 5.77 14.82 22.86
N GLY A 352 5.78 14.69 21.54
CA GLY A 352 5.65 13.39 20.86
C GLY A 352 6.85 12.47 21.10
N MET A 353 8.06 13.00 21.05
CA MET A 353 9.29 12.23 21.32
C MET A 353 9.36 11.79 22.79
N LYS A 354 8.91 12.64 23.73
CA LYS A 354 8.79 12.27 25.14
C LYS A 354 7.81 11.10 25.35
N VAL A 355 6.63 11.16 24.73
CA VAL A 355 5.61 10.10 24.85
C VAL A 355 6.09 8.81 24.21
N SER A 356 6.74 8.86 23.06
CA SER A 356 7.29 7.67 22.38
C SER A 356 8.52 7.08 23.07
N GLY A 357 9.08 7.77 24.08
CA GLY A 357 10.30 7.35 24.77
C GLY A 357 11.56 7.39 23.90
N THR A 358 11.56 8.18 22.83
CA THR A 358 12.66 8.28 21.88
C THR A 358 13.50 9.55 22.17
N PRO A 359 14.84 9.46 22.26
CA PRO A 359 15.68 10.63 22.49
C PRO A 359 15.49 11.71 21.42
N TYR A 360 15.42 12.98 21.85
CA TYR A 360 15.33 14.12 20.94
C TYR A 360 16.39 15.18 21.30
N SER A 361 17.10 15.67 20.29
CA SER A 361 18.20 16.64 20.47
C SER A 361 17.74 18.11 20.59
N GLY A 362 16.47 18.40 20.37
CA GLY A 362 15.95 19.77 20.25
C GLY A 362 16.11 20.39 18.86
N LYS A 363 16.66 19.66 17.88
CA LYS A 363 16.88 20.15 16.51
C LYS A 363 16.27 19.22 15.50
N PHE A 364 15.44 19.76 14.61
CA PHE A 364 14.83 18.98 13.54
C PHE A 364 14.89 19.71 12.20
N ASP A 365 14.73 18.93 11.15
CA ASP A 365 14.48 19.36 9.78
C ASP A 365 13.59 18.31 9.10
N PHE A 366 13.19 18.55 7.86
CA PHE A 366 12.35 17.64 7.08
C PHE A 366 13.14 16.89 6.04
N ILE A 367 12.95 15.57 5.98
CA ILE A 367 13.62 14.68 5.05
C ILE A 367 12.61 13.98 4.14
N LYS A 368 13.00 13.78 2.88
CA LYS A 368 12.20 12.95 1.94
C LYS A 368 12.23 11.49 2.35
N THR A 369 11.07 10.87 2.35
CA THR A 369 10.89 9.47 2.71
C THR A 369 10.11 8.70 1.66
N GLN A 370 10.31 7.40 1.62
CA GLN A 370 9.62 6.49 0.72
C GLN A 370 9.18 5.24 1.47
N MET A 371 7.96 4.79 1.18
CA MET A 371 7.41 3.55 1.70
C MET A 371 6.74 2.77 0.57
N ASP A 372 7.10 1.50 0.42
CA ASP A 372 6.64 0.66 -0.67
C ASP A 372 5.62 -0.38 -0.16
N TRP A 373 4.50 -0.52 -0.88
CA TRP A 373 3.41 -1.44 -0.55
C TRP A 373 3.15 -2.39 -1.72
N PRO A 374 3.29 -3.72 -1.54
CA PRO A 374 2.88 -4.68 -2.56
C PRO A 374 1.39 -4.56 -2.87
N ILE A 375 1.05 -4.61 -4.15
CA ILE A 375 -0.31 -4.58 -4.68
C ILE A 375 -0.81 -6.01 -4.85
N THR A 376 -1.98 -6.32 -4.30
CA THR A 376 -2.51 -7.70 -4.23
C THR A 376 -4.00 -7.83 -4.48
N HIS A 377 -4.75 -6.74 -4.47
CA HIS A 377 -6.19 -6.68 -4.70
C HIS A 377 -6.51 -5.94 -6.00
N MET A 378 -7.79 -5.85 -6.35
CA MET A 378 -8.26 -5.27 -7.60
C MET A 378 -7.80 -6.08 -8.82
N VAL A 379 -8.04 -7.39 -8.80
CA VAL A 379 -7.69 -8.28 -9.92
C VAL A 379 -8.59 -7.99 -11.12
N ALA A 380 -7.96 -7.58 -12.22
CA ALA A 380 -8.66 -7.22 -13.44
C ALA A 380 -9.25 -8.44 -14.19
N PRO A 381 -10.31 -8.27 -15.00
CA PRO A 381 -10.73 -9.28 -15.96
C PRO A 381 -9.59 -9.72 -16.87
N LYS A 382 -9.61 -10.98 -17.29
CA LYS A 382 -8.51 -11.57 -18.08
C LYS A 382 -8.17 -10.81 -19.37
N ASP A 383 -9.18 -10.20 -19.99
CA ASP A 383 -9.03 -9.38 -21.20
C ASP A 383 -8.42 -8.00 -20.91
N LYS A 384 -8.31 -7.62 -19.65
CA LYS A 384 -7.65 -6.41 -19.14
C LYS A 384 -6.30 -6.70 -18.48
N ALA A 385 -5.89 -7.96 -18.40
CA ALA A 385 -4.53 -8.30 -17.97
C ALA A 385 -3.50 -7.73 -18.96
N LEU A 386 -2.26 -7.50 -18.48
CA LEU A 386 -1.21 -6.91 -19.32
C LEU A 386 -0.98 -7.72 -20.59
N ALA A 387 -0.98 -7.02 -21.72
CA ALA A 387 -0.59 -7.58 -23.01
C ALA A 387 0.95 -7.73 -23.09
N CYS A 388 1.41 -8.65 -23.94
CA CYS A 388 2.86 -8.90 -24.12
C CYS A 388 3.62 -7.60 -24.46
N ALA A 389 3.07 -6.77 -25.32
CA ALA A 389 3.68 -5.53 -25.75
C ALA A 389 3.87 -4.51 -24.63
N GLU A 390 3.12 -4.59 -23.54
CA GLU A 390 3.30 -3.65 -22.42
C GLU A 390 4.63 -3.85 -21.66
N CYS A 391 5.23 -5.03 -21.78
CA CYS A 391 6.54 -5.33 -21.23
C CYS A 391 7.61 -5.50 -22.31
N HIS A 392 7.26 -6.10 -23.47
CA HIS A 392 8.19 -6.49 -24.53
C HIS A 392 8.42 -5.37 -25.57
N THR A 393 8.44 -4.12 -25.15
CA THR A 393 8.75 -2.94 -25.96
C THR A 393 9.73 -2.03 -25.24
N PRO A 394 10.51 -1.21 -25.93
CA PRO A 394 11.24 -0.11 -25.29
C PRO A 394 10.29 0.80 -24.53
N GLY A 395 10.65 1.22 -23.33
CA GLY A 395 9.74 1.97 -22.43
C GLY A 395 8.66 1.11 -21.78
N GLY A 396 8.76 -0.21 -21.86
CA GLY A 396 7.79 -1.14 -21.27
C GLY A 396 7.80 -1.12 -19.74
N ARG A 397 6.76 -1.73 -19.14
CA ARG A 397 6.49 -1.64 -17.70
C ARG A 397 7.61 -2.13 -16.78
N LEU A 398 8.47 -3.01 -17.25
CA LEU A 398 9.61 -3.56 -16.48
C LEU A 398 10.95 -2.91 -16.86
N GLU A 399 10.92 -1.79 -17.59
CA GLU A 399 12.13 -1.05 -17.92
C GLU A 399 12.84 -0.57 -16.65
N GLY A 400 14.17 -0.70 -16.64
CA GLY A 400 15.00 -0.32 -15.49
C GLY A 400 15.01 -1.34 -14.35
N LEU A 401 14.33 -2.49 -14.48
CA LEU A 401 14.44 -3.57 -13.52
C LEU A 401 15.67 -4.43 -13.85
N ASP A 402 16.62 -4.47 -12.92
CA ASP A 402 17.85 -5.23 -13.10
C ASP A 402 17.63 -6.74 -13.09
N GLY A 403 18.56 -7.47 -13.75
CA GLY A 403 18.61 -8.93 -13.70
C GLY A 403 17.59 -9.65 -14.55
N ILE A 404 16.93 -8.96 -15.49
CA ILE A 404 16.09 -9.59 -16.53
C ILE A 404 16.57 -9.24 -17.94
N TYR A 405 16.44 -10.19 -18.80
CA TYR A 405 16.50 -9.95 -20.25
C TYR A 405 15.07 -9.85 -20.79
N MET A 406 14.75 -8.72 -21.41
CA MET A 406 13.44 -8.46 -21.96
C MET A 406 13.51 -8.48 -23.50
N PRO A 407 13.07 -9.58 -24.14
CA PRO A 407 13.00 -9.63 -25.59
C PRO A 407 12.19 -8.45 -26.15
N GLY A 408 12.74 -7.76 -27.15
CA GLY A 408 12.10 -6.60 -27.75
C GLY A 408 12.38 -5.25 -27.06
N ALA A 409 12.70 -5.25 -25.76
CA ALA A 409 13.04 -4.02 -25.01
C ALA A 409 14.53 -3.92 -24.69
N SER A 410 15.19 -5.03 -24.34
CA SER A 410 16.62 -5.09 -24.00
C SER A 410 17.50 -5.22 -25.25
N ALA A 411 17.25 -4.41 -26.26
CA ALA A 411 18.03 -4.47 -27.52
C ALA A 411 19.39 -3.79 -27.35
N ASN A 412 20.46 -4.50 -27.66
CA ASN A 412 21.78 -3.87 -27.81
C ASN A 412 21.78 -3.07 -29.15
N PRO A 413 21.92 -1.73 -29.11
CA PRO A 413 21.83 -0.91 -30.31
C PRO A 413 22.89 -1.27 -31.37
N LEU A 414 24.06 -1.75 -30.95
CA LEU A 414 25.13 -2.16 -31.83
C LEU A 414 24.80 -3.46 -32.56
N VAL A 415 24.30 -4.45 -31.82
CA VAL A 415 23.87 -5.74 -32.37
C VAL A 415 22.70 -5.55 -33.37
N ASN A 416 21.75 -4.68 -33.05
CA ASN A 416 20.65 -4.33 -33.93
C ASN A 416 21.17 -3.66 -35.23
N LYS A 417 22.05 -2.66 -35.14
CA LYS A 417 22.61 -2.00 -36.32
C LYS A 417 23.37 -2.96 -37.21
N LEU A 418 24.20 -3.83 -36.62
CA LEU A 418 24.94 -4.87 -37.35
C LEU A 418 24.01 -5.91 -37.97
N GLY A 419 22.99 -6.34 -37.25
CA GLY A 419 21.97 -7.28 -37.76
C GLY A 419 21.21 -6.71 -38.96
N TRP A 420 20.69 -5.48 -38.87
CA TRP A 420 20.04 -4.83 -40.00
C TRP A 420 20.99 -4.54 -41.17
N GLY A 421 22.27 -4.22 -40.89
CA GLY A 421 23.30 -4.09 -41.91
C GLY A 421 23.51 -5.38 -42.69
N LEU A 422 23.60 -6.53 -42.01
CA LEU A 422 23.69 -7.85 -42.63
C LEU A 422 22.47 -8.20 -43.46
N VAL A 423 21.25 -7.92 -42.98
CA VAL A 423 20.00 -8.13 -43.72
C VAL A 423 20.00 -7.32 -45.02
N LEU A 424 20.38 -6.04 -44.95
CA LEU A 424 20.48 -5.16 -46.12
C LEU A 424 21.51 -5.65 -47.12
N LEU A 425 22.70 -6.02 -46.66
CA LEU A 425 23.75 -6.58 -47.52
C LEU A 425 23.30 -7.88 -48.21
N THR A 426 22.62 -8.75 -47.49
CA THR A 426 22.08 -10.01 -48.06
C THR A 426 21.03 -9.70 -49.11
N LEU A 427 20.10 -8.79 -48.84
CA LEU A 427 19.08 -8.37 -49.79
C LEU A 427 19.70 -7.76 -51.06
N LEU A 428 20.67 -6.88 -50.92
CA LEU A 428 21.38 -6.29 -52.04
C LEU A 428 22.13 -7.33 -52.88
N GLY A 429 22.80 -8.27 -52.16
CA GLY A 429 23.52 -9.39 -52.84
C GLY A 429 22.59 -10.29 -53.62
N VAL A 430 21.47 -10.71 -53.04
CA VAL A 430 20.47 -11.55 -53.69
C VAL A 430 19.82 -10.82 -54.86
N THR A 431 19.45 -9.57 -54.68
CA THR A 431 18.83 -8.74 -55.73
C THR A 431 19.80 -8.50 -56.88
N GLY A 432 21.07 -8.13 -56.56
CA GLY A 432 22.12 -7.89 -57.55
C GLY A 432 22.43 -9.20 -58.36
N HIS A 433 22.54 -10.32 -57.66
CA HIS A 433 22.74 -11.64 -58.33
C HIS A 433 21.54 -11.98 -59.21
N GLY A 434 20.32 -11.76 -58.73
CA GLY A 434 19.09 -11.98 -59.52
C GLY A 434 19.06 -11.14 -60.79
N LEU A 435 19.35 -9.85 -60.70
CA LEU A 435 19.42 -8.95 -61.84
C LEU A 435 20.49 -9.35 -62.87
N MET A 436 21.71 -9.66 -62.41
CA MET A 436 22.78 -10.15 -63.25
C MET A 436 22.36 -11.42 -64.02
N ARG A 437 21.65 -12.34 -63.37
CA ARG A 437 21.17 -13.58 -63.98
C ARG A 437 20.09 -13.34 -65.05
N VAL A 438 19.22 -12.37 -64.84
CA VAL A 438 18.21 -11.96 -65.82
C VAL A 438 18.88 -11.31 -67.03
N VAL A 439 19.79 -10.34 -66.82
CA VAL A 439 20.52 -9.66 -67.90
C VAL A 439 21.39 -10.59 -68.69
N SER A 440 22.04 -11.55 -68.05
CA SER A 440 22.87 -12.56 -68.75
C SER A 440 22.08 -13.57 -69.58
N ARG A 441 20.82 -13.86 -69.22
CA ARG A 441 19.92 -14.70 -70.02
C ARG A 441 19.38 -14.01 -71.26
N GLY A 442 19.28 -12.67 -71.23
CA GLY A 442 18.84 -11.89 -72.40
C GLY A 442 19.92 -11.66 -73.49
N LYS A 443 21.15 -12.19 -73.26
CA LYS A 443 22.28 -12.09 -74.20
C LYS A 443 22.61 -13.44 -74.92
N LYS A 444 21.69 -14.43 -74.84
CA LYS A 444 21.79 -15.66 -75.63
C LYS A 444 20.67 -15.70 -76.68
#